data_dfdc0646019cefa2619b2a5d080be37e
#
_entry.id   dfdc0646019cefa2619b2a5d080be37e
#
_cell.length_a   1.000
_cell.length_b   1.000
_cell.length_c   1.000
_cell.angle_alpha   90.00
_cell.angle_beta   90.00
_cell.angle_gamma   90.00
#
_symmetry.space_group_name_H-M   'P 1'
#
loop_
_entity.id
_entity.type
_entity.pdbx_description
1 polymer ?
#
loop_
_entity_poly.entity_id
_entity_poly.type
_entity_poly.pdbx_seq_one_letter_code
_entity_poly.pdbx_strand_id
1 'polypeptide(L)'
;FRMGRPKELMIGFQTEVVGYEGRDRWLEMYSGSSIAPGFFAWVIPSGFGTHRIGLWSTADRLDGRSIESCYQDLIDHPLWKDRFENVQEIARYCGPVPSGMVKKTVKDRVILLGDAAGMAKPTTGGGIGPGFHQIQCVHEALADAVRSNRLTEKDLKAITKHPWSVMKKEQDRARALR
;
A
#
# COMPACT_ATOMS: atom_id res chain seq x y z
N PHE A 1 6.55 -14.26 14.94
CA PHE A 1 6.58 -15.52 14.16
C PHE A 1 7.82 -15.69 13.26
N ARG A 2 8.65 -14.67 13.02
CA ARG A 2 9.84 -14.69 12.15
C ARG A 2 9.54 -15.31 10.75
N MET A 3 8.55 -14.76 10.05
CA MET A 3 8.14 -15.28 8.73
C MET A 3 8.87 -14.61 7.55
N GLY A 4 9.83 -13.76 7.83
CA GLY A 4 10.62 -13.03 6.85
C GLY A 4 10.19 -11.57 6.70
N ARG A 5 10.87 -10.88 5.78
CA ARG A 5 10.58 -9.47 5.43
C ARG A 5 10.06 -9.41 4.00
N PRO A 6 9.23 -8.44 3.65
CA PRO A 6 8.86 -8.17 2.26
C PRO A 6 10.11 -7.80 1.45
N LYS A 7 10.02 -7.90 0.13
CA LYS A 7 11.14 -7.52 -0.75
C LYS A 7 11.46 -6.04 -0.68
N GLU A 8 10.44 -5.22 -0.44
CA GLU A 8 10.51 -3.79 -0.46
C GLU A 8 9.60 -3.19 0.61
N LEU A 9 10.04 -2.12 1.22
CA LEU A 9 9.21 -1.25 2.06
C LEU A 9 9.11 0.10 1.38
N MET A 10 7.91 0.46 0.95
CA MET A 10 7.58 1.81 0.54
C MET A 10 7.28 2.63 1.79
N ILE A 11 7.55 3.92 1.75
CA ILE A 11 7.23 4.86 2.83
C ILE A 11 6.02 5.66 2.38
N GLY A 12 4.93 5.58 3.13
CA GLY A 12 3.73 6.39 2.92
C GLY A 12 3.66 7.52 3.94
N PHE A 13 3.25 8.70 3.45
CA PHE A 13 2.94 9.86 4.27
C PHE A 13 1.58 10.41 3.86
N GLN A 14 0.72 10.70 4.81
CA GLN A 14 -0.60 11.24 4.56
C GLN A 14 -1.03 12.16 5.70
N THR A 15 -1.65 13.27 5.36
CA THR A 15 -2.39 14.12 6.29
C THR A 15 -3.89 14.04 6.04
N GLU A 16 -4.68 14.26 7.06
CA GLU A 16 -6.09 14.58 6.95
C GLU A 16 -6.28 16.05 7.26
N VAL A 17 -7.00 16.76 6.37
CA VAL A 17 -7.04 18.23 6.39
C VAL A 17 -8.45 18.75 6.15
N VAL A 18 -8.68 20.00 6.58
CA VAL A 18 -9.80 20.85 6.14
C VAL A 18 -9.27 22.04 5.34
N GLY A 19 -10.14 22.76 4.65
CA GLY A 19 -9.78 23.99 3.92
C GLY A 19 -9.08 23.76 2.57
N TYR A 20 -9.10 22.54 2.02
CA TYR A 20 -8.61 22.31 0.67
C TYR A 20 -9.58 22.82 -0.39
N GLU A 21 -9.09 23.62 -1.33
CA GLU A 21 -9.89 24.30 -2.36
C GLU A 21 -9.67 23.68 -3.76
N GLY A 22 -9.77 22.39 -3.88
CA GLY A 22 -9.73 21.68 -5.15
C GLY A 22 -11.12 21.40 -5.74
N ARG A 23 -11.19 20.47 -6.68
CA ARG A 23 -12.46 20.07 -7.29
C ARG A 23 -13.29 19.23 -6.31
N ASP A 24 -14.51 19.66 -6.04
CA ASP A 24 -15.41 18.91 -5.16
C ASP A 24 -15.67 17.49 -5.72
N ARG A 25 -15.60 16.49 -4.84
CA ARG A 25 -15.83 15.05 -5.11
C ARG A 25 -14.89 14.41 -6.13
N TRP A 26 -13.76 15.05 -6.46
CA TRP A 26 -12.76 14.45 -7.33
C TRP A 26 -11.60 13.90 -6.51
N LEU A 27 -11.18 12.69 -6.86
CA LEU A 27 -9.86 12.20 -6.48
C LEU A 27 -8.85 12.85 -7.43
N GLU A 28 -7.89 13.56 -6.88
CA GLU A 28 -6.83 14.19 -7.66
C GLU A 28 -5.53 13.41 -7.48
N MET A 29 -4.80 13.23 -8.59
CA MET A 29 -3.49 12.58 -8.59
C MET A 29 -2.46 13.57 -9.11
N TYR A 30 -1.32 13.61 -8.43
CA TYR A 30 -0.18 14.45 -8.78
C TYR A 30 1.03 13.54 -9.03
N SER A 31 1.76 13.79 -10.10
CA SER A 31 2.94 13.02 -10.48
C SER A 31 4.11 13.95 -10.77
N GLY A 32 5.30 13.44 -10.58
CA GLY A 32 6.55 14.17 -10.81
C GLY A 32 7.64 13.71 -9.87
N SER A 33 8.87 13.65 -10.33
CA SER A 33 10.00 13.19 -9.52
C SER A 33 10.36 14.12 -8.36
N SER A 34 9.98 15.39 -8.43
CA SER A 34 10.13 16.35 -7.33
C SER A 34 9.09 16.12 -6.22
N ILE A 35 7.87 15.67 -6.56
CA ILE A 35 6.73 15.55 -5.66
C ILE A 35 6.65 14.14 -5.06
N ALA A 36 6.60 13.13 -5.90
CA ALA A 36 6.42 11.72 -5.51
C ALA A 36 7.35 10.82 -6.32
N PRO A 37 8.65 10.78 -6.01
CA PRO A 37 9.65 10.07 -6.80
C PRO A 37 9.30 8.58 -6.97
N GLY A 38 9.12 8.17 -8.24
CA GLY A 38 8.78 6.79 -8.61
C GLY A 38 7.34 6.37 -8.39
N PHE A 39 6.47 7.27 -7.89
CA PHE A 39 5.05 7.01 -7.61
C PHE A 39 4.18 8.24 -7.93
N PHE A 40 3.16 8.47 -7.11
CA PHE A 40 2.24 9.61 -7.21
C PHE A 40 1.81 10.08 -5.82
N ALA A 41 1.33 11.32 -5.78
CA ALA A 41 0.63 11.87 -4.64
C ALA A 41 -0.87 11.97 -4.95
N TRP A 42 -1.70 12.11 -3.93
CA TRP A 42 -3.15 12.15 -4.04
C TRP A 42 -3.76 13.21 -3.15
N VAL A 43 -4.94 13.69 -3.57
CA VAL A 43 -5.92 14.35 -2.71
C VAL A 43 -7.23 13.57 -2.84
N ILE A 44 -7.74 13.06 -1.73
CA ILE A 44 -8.93 12.22 -1.68
C ILE A 44 -9.96 12.85 -0.76
N PRO A 45 -11.17 13.22 -1.25
CA PRO A 45 -12.26 13.64 -0.38
C PRO A 45 -12.62 12.53 0.62
N SER A 46 -12.67 12.84 1.91
CA SER A 46 -13.00 11.88 2.98
C SER A 46 -14.33 12.16 3.69
N GLY A 47 -15.12 13.08 3.15
CA GLY A 47 -16.42 13.48 3.68
C GLY A 47 -16.35 14.62 4.69
N PHE A 48 -17.49 15.24 4.96
CA PHE A 48 -17.63 16.34 5.94
C PHE A 48 -16.65 17.51 5.74
N GLY A 49 -16.28 17.81 4.49
CA GLY A 49 -15.33 18.90 4.18
C GLY A 49 -13.86 18.54 4.44
N THR A 50 -13.56 17.29 4.77
CA THR A 50 -12.17 16.82 4.95
C THR A 50 -11.60 16.19 3.70
N HIS A 51 -10.28 16.26 3.55
CA HIS A 51 -9.53 15.62 2.49
C HIS A 51 -8.31 14.89 3.06
N ARG A 52 -7.90 13.82 2.39
CA ARG A 52 -6.64 13.12 2.66
C ARG A 52 -5.65 13.47 1.56
N ILE A 53 -4.57 14.12 1.96
CA ILE A 53 -3.46 14.48 1.08
C ILE A 53 -2.30 13.57 1.42
N GLY A 54 -1.74 12.86 0.44
CA GLY A 54 -0.66 11.95 0.73
C GLY A 54 0.15 11.55 -0.49
N LEU A 55 1.23 10.86 -0.22
CA LEU A 55 2.11 10.28 -1.22
C LEU A 55 2.84 9.07 -0.65
N TRP A 56 3.45 8.31 -1.51
CA TRP A 56 4.46 7.32 -1.13
C TRP A 56 5.63 7.29 -2.09
N SER A 57 6.73 6.77 -1.59
CA SER A 57 7.95 6.56 -2.33
C SER A 57 8.75 5.42 -1.71
N THR A 58 9.91 5.13 -2.26
CA THR A 58 10.88 4.19 -1.70
C THR A 58 12.14 4.95 -1.30
N ALA A 59 12.90 4.42 -0.35
CA ALA A 59 14.09 5.09 0.19
C ALA A 59 15.14 5.40 -0.91
N ASP A 60 15.30 4.48 -1.87
CA ASP A 60 16.19 4.67 -3.03
C ASP A 60 15.73 5.80 -3.98
N ARG A 61 14.43 6.00 -4.12
CA ARG A 61 13.85 7.05 -4.96
C ARG A 61 13.83 8.41 -4.28
N LEU A 62 13.78 8.44 -2.96
CA LEU A 62 13.84 9.69 -2.19
C LEU A 62 15.21 10.36 -2.28
N ASP A 63 16.27 9.60 -2.57
CA ASP A 63 17.63 10.12 -2.78
C ASP A 63 18.08 11.09 -1.66
N GLY A 64 17.94 10.63 -0.42
CA GLY A 64 18.28 11.40 0.77
C GLY A 64 17.25 12.43 1.22
N ARG A 65 16.18 12.65 0.48
CA ARG A 65 15.06 13.52 0.88
C ARG A 65 14.16 12.83 1.90
N SER A 66 13.50 13.59 2.75
CA SER A 66 12.42 13.05 3.57
C SER A 66 11.12 12.96 2.78
N ILE A 67 10.22 12.07 3.18
CA ILE A 67 8.89 11.96 2.56
C ILE A 67 8.06 13.22 2.84
N GLU A 68 8.28 13.86 3.97
CA GLU A 68 7.66 15.14 4.34
C GLU A 68 8.13 16.27 3.45
N SER A 69 9.42 16.30 3.02
CA SER A 69 9.87 17.33 2.07
C SER A 69 9.19 17.19 0.71
N CYS A 70 8.95 15.96 0.26
CA CYS A 70 8.18 15.73 -0.97
C CYS A 70 6.72 16.16 -0.81
N TYR A 71 6.12 15.95 0.37
CA TYR A 71 4.80 16.46 0.67
C TYR A 71 4.77 18.00 0.65
N GLN A 72 5.79 18.65 1.21
CA GLN A 72 5.91 20.10 1.17
C GLN A 72 6.03 20.62 -0.27
N ASP A 73 6.86 19.99 -1.09
CA ASP A 73 6.97 20.33 -2.51
C ASP A 73 5.65 20.12 -3.28
N LEU A 74 4.80 19.19 -2.87
CA LEU A 74 3.47 19.03 -3.42
C LEU A 74 2.59 20.24 -3.11
N ILE A 75 2.49 20.63 -1.84
CA ILE A 75 1.55 21.69 -1.43
C ILE A 75 2.03 23.09 -1.84
N ASP A 76 3.34 23.31 -1.93
CA ASP A 76 3.94 24.59 -2.33
C ASP A 76 4.14 24.74 -3.84
N HIS A 77 3.76 23.75 -4.63
CA HIS A 77 4.05 23.74 -6.07
C HIS A 77 3.33 24.88 -6.81
N PRO A 78 4.02 25.69 -7.61
CA PRO A 78 3.46 26.90 -8.22
C PRO A 78 2.17 26.70 -9.04
N LEU A 79 1.98 25.51 -9.65
CA LEU A 79 0.82 25.25 -10.50
C LEU A 79 -0.49 25.05 -9.73
N TRP A 80 -0.44 24.75 -8.42
CA TRP A 80 -1.65 24.42 -7.65
C TRP A 80 -1.59 24.78 -6.17
N LYS A 81 -0.54 25.48 -5.70
CA LYS A 81 -0.40 25.89 -4.29
C LYS A 81 -1.62 26.62 -3.74
N ASP A 82 -2.28 27.41 -4.57
CA ASP A 82 -3.46 28.20 -4.18
C ASP A 82 -4.58 27.29 -3.62
N ARG A 83 -4.66 26.03 -4.08
CA ARG A 83 -5.64 25.06 -3.56
C ARG A 83 -5.34 24.61 -2.14
N PHE A 84 -4.10 24.77 -1.69
CA PHE A 84 -3.61 24.33 -0.37
C PHE A 84 -3.43 25.50 0.60
N GLU A 85 -3.66 26.76 0.19
CA GLU A 85 -3.38 27.95 0.98
C GLU A 85 -4.12 27.97 2.32
N ASN A 86 -5.38 27.51 2.36
CA ASN A 86 -6.22 27.48 3.54
C ASN A 86 -6.24 26.11 4.26
N VAL A 87 -5.36 25.20 3.87
CA VAL A 87 -5.32 23.85 4.43
C VAL A 87 -4.87 23.87 5.88
N GLN A 88 -5.67 23.25 6.74
CA GLN A 88 -5.34 23.01 8.16
C GLN A 88 -5.29 21.51 8.41
N GLU A 89 -4.14 21.03 8.89
CA GLU A 89 -3.94 19.65 9.24
C GLU A 89 -4.68 19.28 10.54
N ILE A 90 -5.47 18.21 10.49
CA ILE A 90 -6.20 17.67 11.64
C ILE A 90 -5.65 16.31 12.09
N ALA A 91 -4.99 15.56 11.20
CA ALA A 91 -4.30 14.31 11.53
C ALA A 91 -3.15 14.03 10.57
N ARG A 92 -2.16 13.28 11.03
CA ARG A 92 -0.97 12.90 10.27
C ARG A 92 -0.65 11.42 10.44
N TYR A 93 -0.30 10.78 9.34
CA TYR A 93 0.05 9.36 9.27
C TYR A 93 1.35 9.18 8.48
N CYS A 94 2.28 8.43 9.02
CA CYS A 94 3.50 8.03 8.32
C CYS A 94 3.78 6.58 8.64
N GLY A 95 4.10 5.77 7.63
CA GLY A 95 4.37 4.36 7.88
C GLY A 95 4.81 3.59 6.66
N PRO A 96 5.36 2.39 6.89
CA PRO A 96 5.81 1.51 5.82
C PRO A 96 4.62 0.81 5.15
N VAL A 97 4.69 0.70 3.81
CA VAL A 97 3.78 -0.13 3.00
C VAL A 97 4.59 -1.30 2.45
N PRO A 98 4.32 -2.55 2.89
CA PRO A 98 5.11 -3.69 2.48
C PRO A 98 4.73 -4.19 1.09
N SER A 99 5.71 -4.29 0.19
CA SER A 99 5.54 -4.80 -1.16
C SER A 99 6.53 -5.94 -1.45
N GLY A 100 6.03 -6.97 -2.12
CA GLY A 100 6.79 -8.18 -2.43
C GLY A 100 6.69 -9.25 -1.35
N MET A 101 6.03 -10.35 -1.74
CA MET A 101 5.66 -11.44 -0.86
C MET A 101 6.82 -11.89 0.05
N VAL A 102 6.55 -12.02 1.32
CA VAL A 102 7.49 -12.56 2.31
C VAL A 102 7.84 -14.01 1.98
N LYS A 103 9.03 -14.47 2.40
CA LYS A 103 9.51 -15.83 2.08
C LYS A 103 8.64 -16.94 2.65
N LYS A 104 8.06 -16.71 3.82
CA LYS A 104 7.25 -17.69 4.53
C LYS A 104 5.89 -17.06 4.89
N THR A 105 4.84 -17.48 4.19
CA THR A 105 3.49 -16.93 4.36
C THR A 105 2.61 -17.81 5.25
N VAL A 106 3.05 -19.01 5.60
CA VAL A 106 2.31 -19.96 6.46
C VAL A 106 3.21 -20.59 7.51
N LYS A 107 2.62 -20.90 8.64
CA LYS A 107 3.11 -21.78 9.73
C LYS A 107 1.92 -22.54 10.31
N ASP A 108 2.19 -23.41 11.28
CA ASP A 108 1.11 -24.10 12.00
C ASP A 108 0.10 -23.07 12.53
N ARG A 109 -1.15 -23.22 12.12
CA ARG A 109 -2.29 -22.35 12.49
C ARG A 109 -2.15 -20.88 12.09
N VAL A 110 -1.24 -20.52 11.16
CA VAL A 110 -1.01 -19.13 10.72
C VAL A 110 -0.93 -19.04 9.22
N ILE A 111 -1.71 -18.13 8.63
CA ILE A 111 -1.58 -17.68 7.23
C ILE A 111 -1.45 -16.15 7.24
N LEU A 112 -0.47 -15.62 6.51
CA LEU A 112 -0.35 -14.19 6.25
C LEU A 112 -1.10 -13.84 4.96
N LEU A 113 -1.90 -12.77 5.02
CA LEU A 113 -2.69 -12.24 3.91
C LEU A 113 -2.43 -10.74 3.76
N GLY A 114 -2.76 -10.18 2.59
CA GLY A 114 -2.66 -8.75 2.32
C GLY A 114 -1.28 -8.17 2.61
N ASP A 115 -1.24 -7.05 3.26
CA ASP A 115 0.00 -6.34 3.60
C ASP A 115 0.90 -7.15 4.54
N ALA A 116 0.34 -7.95 5.46
CA ALA A 116 1.10 -8.86 6.30
C ALA A 116 1.89 -9.90 5.48
N ALA A 117 1.40 -10.28 4.30
CA ALA A 117 2.10 -11.15 3.35
C ALA A 117 2.99 -10.36 2.36
N GLY A 118 3.02 -9.03 2.42
CA GLY A 118 3.73 -8.18 1.47
C GLY A 118 3.02 -8.08 0.10
N MET A 119 1.68 -8.10 0.09
CA MET A 119 0.89 -8.17 -1.15
C MET A 119 0.46 -6.82 -1.72
N ALA A 120 0.88 -5.70 -1.13
CA ALA A 120 0.65 -4.40 -1.75
C ALA A 120 1.24 -4.35 -3.18
N LYS A 121 0.47 -3.79 -4.11
CA LYS A 121 0.91 -3.66 -5.52
C LYS A 121 2.17 -2.80 -5.60
N PRO A 122 3.23 -3.26 -6.26
CA PRO A 122 4.47 -2.50 -6.35
C PRO A 122 4.34 -1.20 -7.14
N THR A 123 3.32 -1.08 -8.00
CA THR A 123 3.09 0.10 -8.86
C THR A 123 2.26 1.19 -8.20
N THR A 124 1.29 0.81 -7.37
CA THR A 124 0.32 1.77 -6.79
C THR A 124 0.25 1.74 -5.27
N GLY A 125 0.95 0.81 -4.59
CA GLY A 125 0.86 0.60 -3.15
C GLY A 125 -0.48 0.03 -2.67
N GLY A 126 -1.46 -0.17 -3.55
CA GLY A 126 -2.79 -0.65 -3.19
C GLY A 126 -2.78 -2.09 -2.69
N GLY A 127 -3.21 -2.33 -1.44
CA GLY A 127 -3.22 -3.64 -0.79
C GLY A 127 -4.59 -4.32 -0.74
N ILE A 128 -5.69 -3.56 -0.75
CA ILE A 128 -7.06 -4.08 -0.57
C ILE A 128 -7.42 -5.13 -1.63
N GLY A 129 -7.27 -4.80 -2.91
CA GLY A 129 -7.60 -5.72 -4.01
C GLY A 129 -6.80 -7.03 -3.96
N PRO A 130 -5.46 -6.99 -3.85
CA PRO A 130 -4.66 -8.19 -3.66
C PRO A 130 -5.04 -9.02 -2.42
N GLY A 131 -5.36 -8.35 -1.29
CA GLY A 131 -5.80 -9.03 -0.08
C GLY A 131 -7.13 -9.78 -0.27
N PHE A 132 -8.13 -9.15 -0.88
CA PHE A 132 -9.38 -9.82 -1.22
C PHE A 132 -9.19 -10.96 -2.21
N HIS A 133 -8.35 -10.78 -3.22
CA HIS A 133 -8.06 -11.85 -4.16
C HIS A 133 -7.39 -13.06 -3.48
N GLN A 134 -6.48 -12.83 -2.51
CA GLN A 134 -5.94 -13.93 -1.72
C GLN A 134 -7.02 -14.70 -0.97
N ILE A 135 -7.93 -13.99 -0.30
CA ILE A 135 -9.04 -14.63 0.43
C ILE A 135 -9.91 -15.42 -0.54
N GLN A 136 -10.29 -14.83 -1.67
CA GLN A 136 -11.13 -15.46 -2.69
C GLN A 136 -10.52 -16.78 -3.21
N CYS A 137 -9.19 -16.83 -3.37
CA CYS A 137 -8.52 -18.04 -3.84
C CYS A 137 -8.45 -19.18 -2.82
N VAL A 138 -8.60 -18.92 -1.52
CA VAL A 138 -8.34 -19.94 -0.49
C VAL A 138 -9.48 -20.15 0.50
N HIS A 139 -10.53 -19.34 0.50
CA HIS A 139 -11.52 -19.30 1.59
C HIS A 139 -12.24 -20.65 1.81
N GLU A 140 -12.67 -21.34 0.77
CA GLU A 140 -13.36 -22.63 0.89
C GLU A 140 -12.44 -23.71 1.47
N ALA A 141 -11.26 -23.87 0.85
CA ALA A 141 -10.29 -24.87 1.30
C ALA A 141 -9.77 -24.57 2.72
N LEU A 142 -9.67 -23.30 3.08
CA LEU A 142 -9.28 -22.89 4.43
C LEU A 142 -10.41 -23.18 5.43
N ALA A 143 -11.68 -22.91 5.08
CA ALA A 143 -12.82 -23.23 5.90
C ALA A 143 -12.92 -24.74 6.17
N ASP A 144 -12.69 -25.59 5.16
CA ASP A 144 -12.63 -27.04 5.30
C ASP A 144 -11.47 -27.49 6.21
N ALA A 145 -10.31 -26.89 6.04
CA ALA A 145 -9.15 -27.16 6.88
C ALA A 145 -9.41 -26.80 8.36
N VAL A 146 -10.09 -25.67 8.61
CA VAL A 146 -10.49 -25.26 9.97
C VAL A 146 -11.48 -26.27 10.56
N ARG A 147 -12.54 -26.61 9.84
CA ARG A 147 -13.55 -27.61 10.30
C ARG A 147 -12.94 -28.98 10.60
N SER A 148 -11.94 -29.38 9.80
CA SER A 148 -11.25 -30.69 9.94
C SER A 148 -10.05 -30.64 10.88
N ASN A 149 -9.74 -29.48 11.49
CA ASN A 149 -8.55 -29.23 12.29
C ASN A 149 -7.20 -29.59 11.58
N ARG A 150 -7.15 -29.45 10.24
CA ARG A 150 -5.97 -29.67 9.40
C ARG A 150 -5.22 -28.35 9.20
N LEU A 151 -4.54 -27.89 10.22
CA LEU A 151 -3.94 -26.54 10.29
C LEU A 151 -2.43 -26.57 10.48
N THR A 152 -1.78 -27.68 10.12
CA THR A 152 -0.30 -27.73 10.12
C THR A 152 0.27 -26.88 8.99
N GLU A 153 1.52 -26.48 9.10
CA GLU A 153 2.22 -25.76 8.02
C GLU A 153 2.12 -26.48 6.68
N LYS A 154 2.17 -27.84 6.69
CA LYS A 154 2.04 -28.67 5.50
C LYS A 154 0.65 -28.54 4.86
N ASP A 155 -0.41 -28.61 5.66
CA ASP A 155 -1.79 -28.50 5.19
C ASP A 155 -2.04 -27.11 4.59
N LEU A 156 -1.65 -26.07 5.31
CA LEU A 156 -1.84 -24.68 4.86
C LEU A 156 -0.99 -24.34 3.63
N LYS A 157 0.22 -24.91 3.49
CA LYS A 157 1.01 -24.82 2.25
C LYS A 157 0.32 -25.47 1.07
N ALA A 158 -0.33 -26.62 1.25
CA ALA A 158 -1.07 -27.29 0.19
C ALA A 158 -2.18 -26.39 -0.40
N ILE A 159 -2.88 -25.63 0.45
CA ILE A 159 -3.93 -24.71 0.06
C ILE A 159 -3.34 -23.47 -0.66
N THR A 160 -2.26 -22.90 -0.15
CA THR A 160 -1.74 -21.60 -0.59
C THR A 160 -0.70 -21.66 -1.71
N LYS A 161 -0.04 -22.80 -1.93
CA LYS A 161 1.13 -22.93 -2.82
C LYS A 161 0.87 -22.43 -4.23
N HIS A 162 -0.21 -22.88 -4.85
CA HIS A 162 -0.53 -22.50 -6.24
C HIS A 162 -0.94 -21.04 -6.35
N PRO A 163 -1.97 -20.54 -5.65
CA PRO A 163 -2.39 -19.16 -5.78
C PRO A 163 -1.28 -18.17 -5.39
N TRP A 164 -0.50 -18.42 -4.35
CA TRP A 164 0.62 -17.55 -3.99
C TRP A 164 1.72 -17.52 -5.04
N SER A 165 1.98 -18.64 -5.72
CA SER A 165 2.96 -18.68 -6.81
C SER A 165 2.53 -17.81 -7.99
N VAL A 166 1.26 -17.81 -8.36
CA VAL A 166 0.70 -16.96 -9.43
C VAL A 166 0.82 -15.48 -9.05
N MET A 167 0.28 -15.11 -7.89
CA MET A 167 0.31 -13.73 -7.41
C MET A 167 1.72 -13.16 -7.25
N LYS A 168 2.66 -14.00 -6.78
CA LYS A 168 4.07 -13.60 -6.66
C LYS A 168 4.66 -13.27 -8.02
N LYS A 169 4.39 -14.07 -9.04
CA LYS A 169 4.86 -13.82 -10.42
C LYS A 169 4.30 -12.51 -10.97
N GLU A 170 3.02 -12.23 -10.72
CA GLU A 170 2.37 -10.97 -11.12
C GLU A 170 3.02 -9.77 -10.44
N GLN A 171 3.26 -9.84 -9.12
CA GLN A 171 3.96 -8.79 -8.39
C GLN A 171 5.39 -8.58 -8.90
N ASP A 172 6.13 -9.66 -9.16
CA ASP A 172 7.51 -9.56 -9.64
C ASP A 172 7.57 -8.94 -11.04
N ARG A 173 6.62 -9.27 -11.93
CA ARG A 173 6.46 -8.61 -13.25
C ARG A 173 6.11 -7.13 -13.11
N ALA A 174 5.12 -6.80 -12.29
CA ALA A 174 4.72 -5.40 -12.08
C ALA A 174 5.86 -4.55 -11.48
N ARG A 175 6.70 -5.14 -10.62
CA ARG A 175 7.88 -4.45 -10.08
C ARG A 175 8.96 -4.21 -11.15
N ALA A 176 9.14 -5.12 -12.08
CA ALA A 176 10.11 -4.96 -13.16
C ALA A 176 9.72 -3.87 -14.19
N LEU A 177 8.44 -3.47 -14.22
CA LEU A 177 7.92 -2.42 -15.11
C LEU A 177 7.95 -1.01 -14.47
N ARG A 178 8.34 -0.90 -13.20
CA ARG A 178 8.48 0.35 -12.46
C ARG A 178 9.93 0.83 -12.49
#